data_2b2c6a84f24d992f39c54425d53e3b07
#
_entry.id   2b2c6a84f24d992f39c54425d53e3b07
#
_cell.length_a   1.000
_cell.length_b   1.000
_cell.length_c   1.000
_cell.angle_alpha   90.00
_cell.angle_beta   90.00
_cell.angle_gamma   90.00
#
_symmetry.space_group_name_H-M   'P 1'
#
loop_
_entity.id
_entity.type
_entity.pdbx_description
1 polymer ?
#
loop_
_entity_poly.entity_id
_entity_poly.type
_entity_poly.pdbx_seq_one_letter_code
_entity_poly.pdbx_strand_id
1 'polypeptide(L)'
;KQLRGFSRLFPIPMYIDETSVKFNTNNMTLSGARLHLGKSDLTLSGELSDIRRAMLRGGKLKANFELESDLIDCNQLMLAIGKGLQFSDQLASNSVGAFSEDSISVLETDHLLANTVDSVATDSISQLFVVPKFLDLTLHTNAKKIDFKDLKLEDVKGEVVIRDQSINLSDLCMSSNIGSGDLTMVYTTKTDQEATMGFELSLDDILVERLISLFPDIDTLVPMLRSFEGMVDCQMTATCKADSTMSVLLPSVNASCYLSGKNMV
;
A
#
# COMPACT_ATOMS: atom_id res chain seq x y z
N LYS A 1 4.89 -26.93 -10.62
CA LYS A 1 3.83 -26.40 -11.54
C LYS A 1 3.50 -25.00 -11.09
N GLN A 2 3.70 -24.02 -11.96
CA GLN A 2 3.29 -22.64 -11.68
C GLN A 2 1.77 -22.55 -11.76
N LEU A 3 1.14 -21.98 -10.74
CA LEU A 3 -0.26 -21.60 -10.76
C LEU A 3 -0.37 -20.18 -11.31
N ARG A 4 -1.07 -20.02 -12.42
CA ARG A 4 -1.35 -18.69 -12.99
C ARG A 4 -2.77 -18.29 -12.60
N GLY A 5 -2.92 -17.08 -12.09
CA GLY A 5 -4.20 -16.52 -11.70
C GLY A 5 -4.40 -15.14 -12.28
N PHE A 6 -5.65 -14.81 -12.57
CA PHE A 6 -6.10 -13.47 -12.90
C PHE A 6 -7.41 -13.23 -12.13
N SER A 7 -7.53 -12.09 -11.50
CA SER A 7 -8.75 -11.71 -10.80
C SER A 7 -9.22 -10.34 -11.30
N ARG A 8 -10.52 -10.20 -11.55
CA ARG A 8 -11.11 -8.90 -11.88
C ARG A 8 -11.04 -7.93 -10.71
N LEU A 9 -11.00 -8.45 -9.48
CA LEU A 9 -10.80 -7.66 -8.25
C LEU A 9 -9.34 -7.22 -8.06
N PHE A 10 -8.40 -7.83 -8.79
CA PHE A 10 -6.99 -7.49 -8.76
C PHE A 10 -6.41 -7.73 -10.15
N PRO A 11 -6.60 -6.78 -11.10
CA PRO A 11 -6.38 -7.00 -12.52
C PRO A 11 -4.91 -6.84 -12.94
N ILE A 12 -4.02 -7.57 -12.27
CA ILE A 12 -2.64 -7.77 -12.70
C ILE A 12 -2.33 -9.26 -12.77
N PRO A 13 -1.41 -9.68 -13.65
CA PRO A 13 -1.00 -11.08 -13.75
C PRO A 13 -0.42 -11.55 -12.41
N MET A 14 -0.95 -12.66 -11.91
CA MET A 14 -0.45 -13.30 -10.69
C MET A 14 0.13 -14.67 -11.04
N TYR A 15 1.33 -14.92 -10.58
CA TYR A 15 1.98 -16.22 -10.68
C TYR A 15 2.38 -16.67 -9.28
N ILE A 16 2.01 -17.89 -8.92
CA ILE A 16 2.42 -18.52 -7.67
C ILE A 16 3.31 -19.69 -8.04
N ASP A 17 4.54 -19.66 -7.56
CA ASP A 17 5.45 -20.78 -7.70
C ASP A 17 5.05 -21.93 -6.76
N GLU A 18 5.71 -23.09 -6.91
CA GLU A 18 5.45 -24.22 -6.06
C GLU A 18 5.69 -23.83 -4.58
N THR A 19 4.65 -23.94 -3.77
CA THR A 19 4.66 -23.53 -2.38
C THR A 19 4.16 -24.66 -1.49
N SER A 20 4.65 -24.70 -0.25
CA SER A 20 4.17 -25.63 0.77
C SER A 20 3.10 -24.95 1.62
N VAL A 21 1.89 -25.49 1.54
CA VAL A 21 0.76 -25.05 2.37
C VAL A 21 0.33 -26.19 3.26
N LYS A 22 0.38 -25.97 4.56
CA LYS A 22 -0.21 -26.87 5.56
C LYS A 22 -1.53 -26.25 6.00
N PHE A 23 -2.59 -26.99 5.85
CA PHE A 23 -3.94 -26.53 6.14
C PHE A 23 -4.69 -27.48 7.07
N ASN A 24 -5.36 -26.94 8.05
CA ASN A 24 -6.35 -27.64 8.86
C ASN A 24 -7.63 -26.78 8.98
N THR A 25 -8.61 -27.26 9.72
CA THR A 25 -9.95 -26.61 9.82
C THR A 25 -9.88 -25.17 10.38
N ASN A 26 -8.85 -24.80 11.11
CA ASN A 26 -8.76 -23.51 11.79
C ASN A 26 -7.50 -22.71 11.43
N ASN A 27 -6.44 -23.37 11.01
CA ASN A 27 -5.16 -22.74 10.74
C ASN A 27 -4.63 -23.13 9.36
N MET A 28 -3.93 -22.20 8.74
CA MET A 28 -3.16 -22.40 7.52
C MET A 28 -1.76 -21.86 7.74
N THR A 29 -0.75 -22.66 7.43
CA THR A 29 0.65 -22.25 7.47
C THR A 29 1.19 -22.23 6.05
N LEU A 30 1.82 -21.13 5.69
CA LEU A 30 2.46 -20.89 4.42
C LEU A 30 3.97 -20.82 4.60
N SER A 31 4.73 -21.57 3.83
CA SER A 31 6.19 -21.60 3.95
C SER A 31 6.82 -21.26 2.61
N GLY A 32 7.45 -20.07 2.51
CA GLY A 32 8.20 -19.62 1.36
C GLY A 32 7.36 -19.53 0.08
N ALA A 33 6.12 -19.04 0.16
CA ALA A 33 5.27 -18.88 -1.00
C ALA A 33 5.77 -17.73 -1.86
N ARG A 34 6.24 -18.04 -3.06
CA ARG A 34 6.67 -17.03 -4.02
C ARG A 34 5.51 -16.62 -4.90
N LEU A 35 5.16 -15.33 -4.80
CA LEU A 35 4.12 -14.69 -5.59
C LEU A 35 4.77 -13.64 -6.48
N HIS A 36 4.43 -13.68 -7.75
CA HIS A 36 4.76 -12.61 -8.68
C HIS A 36 3.48 -11.85 -8.99
N LEU A 37 3.45 -10.56 -8.67
CA LEU A 37 2.33 -9.66 -8.88
C LEU A 37 2.75 -8.56 -9.84
N GLY A 38 2.54 -8.80 -11.13
CA GLY A 38 3.06 -7.92 -12.18
C GLY A 38 4.59 -7.86 -12.14
N LYS A 39 5.15 -6.70 -11.80
CA LYS A 39 6.60 -6.50 -11.66
C LYS A 39 7.12 -6.84 -10.25
N SER A 40 6.23 -6.97 -9.28
CA SER A 40 6.59 -7.24 -7.89
C SER A 40 6.80 -8.74 -7.67
N ASP A 41 7.84 -9.08 -6.93
CA ASP A 41 8.09 -10.40 -6.42
C ASP A 41 7.95 -10.41 -4.90
N LEU A 42 7.17 -11.33 -4.38
CA LEU A 42 6.87 -11.42 -2.96
C LEU A 42 7.11 -12.84 -2.49
N THR A 43 7.90 -13.03 -1.46
CA THR A 43 8.03 -14.29 -0.75
C THR A 43 7.34 -14.17 0.60
N LEU A 44 6.29 -14.95 0.81
CA LEU A 44 5.47 -14.93 2.02
C LEU A 44 5.67 -16.20 2.83
N SER A 45 5.95 -16.03 4.12
CA SER A 45 5.97 -17.10 5.12
C SER A 45 5.15 -16.67 6.32
N GLY A 46 4.41 -17.60 6.94
CA GLY A 46 3.63 -17.25 8.12
C GLY A 46 2.41 -18.13 8.31
N GLU A 47 1.51 -17.64 9.13
CA GLU A 47 0.30 -18.38 9.48
C GLU A 47 -0.96 -17.54 9.46
N LEU A 48 -2.04 -18.20 9.12
CA LEU A 48 -3.41 -17.71 9.19
C LEU A 48 -4.15 -18.54 10.22
N SER A 49 -4.81 -17.92 11.18
CA SER A 49 -5.49 -18.59 12.27
C SER A 49 -6.92 -18.05 12.48
N ASP A 50 -7.70 -18.75 13.28
CA ASP A 50 -9.11 -18.43 13.55
C ASP A 50 -10.02 -18.45 12.30
N ILE A 51 -9.63 -19.19 11.24
CA ILE A 51 -10.34 -19.26 9.95
C ILE A 51 -11.81 -19.65 10.17
N ARG A 52 -12.05 -20.75 10.89
CA ARG A 52 -13.41 -21.23 11.15
C ARG A 52 -14.27 -20.23 11.93
N ARG A 53 -13.66 -19.55 12.91
CA ARG A 53 -14.35 -18.54 13.71
C ARG A 53 -14.68 -17.30 12.89
N ALA A 54 -13.76 -16.86 12.03
CA ALA A 54 -13.97 -15.74 11.12
C ALA A 54 -15.09 -16.04 10.13
N MET A 55 -15.08 -17.22 9.50
CA MET A 55 -16.06 -17.59 8.47
C MET A 55 -17.46 -17.87 9.02
N LEU A 56 -17.58 -18.56 10.17
CA LEU A 56 -18.86 -19.08 10.66
C LEU A 56 -19.50 -18.22 11.76
N ARG A 57 -18.73 -17.38 12.45
CA ARG A 57 -19.19 -16.63 13.61
C ARG A 57 -18.91 -15.13 13.56
N GLY A 58 -18.47 -14.61 12.41
CA GLY A 58 -18.12 -13.20 12.27
C GLY A 58 -16.95 -12.77 13.16
N GLY A 59 -16.06 -13.70 13.50
CA GLY A 59 -14.84 -13.41 14.24
C GLY A 59 -13.77 -12.73 13.39
N LYS A 60 -12.67 -12.35 14.03
CA LYS A 60 -11.52 -11.79 13.30
C LYS A 60 -10.66 -12.92 12.75
N LEU A 61 -10.25 -12.76 11.49
CA LEU A 61 -9.25 -13.58 10.84
C LEU A 61 -7.88 -13.06 11.25
N LYS A 62 -7.11 -13.89 11.94
CA LYS A 62 -5.77 -13.52 12.38
C LYS A 62 -4.73 -14.02 11.41
N ALA A 63 -3.80 -13.16 11.04
CA ALA A 63 -2.70 -13.47 10.16
C ALA A 63 -1.40 -12.86 10.68
N ASN A 64 -0.32 -13.62 10.60
CA ASN A 64 1.02 -13.17 10.90
C ASN A 64 1.93 -13.68 9.80
N PHE A 65 2.49 -12.75 9.02
CA PHE A 65 3.32 -13.06 7.87
C PHE A 65 4.65 -12.29 7.89
N GLU A 66 5.66 -12.96 7.39
CA GLU A 66 6.93 -12.38 6.98
C GLU A 66 6.90 -12.19 5.46
N LEU A 67 7.19 -10.99 5.00
CA LEU A 67 7.29 -10.61 3.60
C LEU A 67 8.73 -10.29 3.27
N GLU A 68 9.30 -11.06 2.35
CA GLU A 68 10.58 -10.76 1.72
C GLU A 68 10.35 -10.44 0.25
N SER A 69 11.04 -9.43 -0.28
CA SER A 69 10.92 -9.02 -1.68
C SER A 69 12.22 -8.44 -2.21
N ASP A 70 12.54 -8.75 -3.46
CA ASP A 70 13.63 -8.06 -4.17
C ASP A 70 13.13 -6.74 -4.79
N LEU A 71 11.87 -6.70 -5.25
CA LEU A 71 11.24 -5.52 -5.83
C LEU A 71 9.74 -5.48 -5.55
N ILE A 72 9.26 -4.36 -5.02
CA ILE A 72 7.82 -4.02 -4.91
C ILE A 72 7.54 -2.78 -5.77
N ASP A 73 6.76 -2.94 -6.84
CA ASP A 73 6.25 -1.82 -7.63
C ASP A 73 4.90 -1.36 -7.04
N CYS A 74 4.97 -0.44 -6.07
CA CYS A 74 3.77 0.11 -5.42
C CYS A 74 2.85 0.83 -6.40
N ASN A 75 3.40 1.43 -7.47
CA ASN A 75 2.60 2.14 -8.46
C ASN A 75 1.64 1.18 -9.16
N GLN A 76 2.16 0.02 -9.58
CA GLN A 76 1.36 -1.01 -10.23
C GLN A 76 0.35 -1.65 -9.27
N LEU A 77 0.77 -1.93 -8.03
CA LEU A 77 -0.12 -2.51 -7.01
C LEU A 77 -1.27 -1.56 -6.66
N MET A 78 -1.01 -0.28 -6.48
CA MET A 78 -2.04 0.74 -6.19
C MET A 78 -3.04 0.87 -7.33
N LEU A 79 -2.57 0.89 -8.59
CA LEU A 79 -3.45 0.90 -9.76
C LEU A 79 -4.34 -0.35 -9.82
N ALA A 80 -3.79 -1.53 -9.50
CA ALA A 80 -4.55 -2.77 -9.49
C ALA A 80 -5.63 -2.77 -8.40
N ILE A 81 -5.30 -2.29 -7.20
CA ILE A 81 -6.27 -2.15 -6.10
C ILE A 81 -7.38 -1.18 -6.48
N GLY A 82 -7.03 0.00 -7.00
CA GLY A 82 -8.01 1.01 -7.42
C GLY A 82 -8.99 0.49 -8.48
N LYS A 83 -8.49 -0.19 -9.51
CA LYS A 83 -9.35 -0.84 -10.54
C LYS A 83 -10.24 -1.94 -9.95
N GLY A 84 -9.73 -2.72 -9.00
CA GLY A 84 -10.50 -3.76 -8.32
C GLY A 84 -11.64 -3.20 -7.48
N LEU A 85 -11.44 -2.10 -6.79
CA LEU A 85 -12.46 -1.40 -6.03
C LEU A 85 -13.58 -0.90 -6.93
N GLN A 86 -13.25 -0.23 -8.05
CA GLN A 86 -14.23 0.24 -9.04
C GLN A 86 -15.08 -0.90 -9.61
N PHE A 87 -14.46 -2.07 -9.86
CA PHE A 87 -15.19 -3.25 -10.33
C PHE A 87 -16.14 -3.80 -9.25
N SER A 88 -15.72 -3.80 -7.99
CA SER A 88 -16.55 -4.21 -6.85
C SER A 88 -17.82 -3.37 -6.73
N ASP A 89 -17.73 -2.06 -6.91
CA ASP A 89 -18.87 -1.16 -6.84
C ASP A 89 -19.85 -1.30 -8.02
N GLN A 90 -19.32 -1.58 -9.21
CA GLN A 90 -20.17 -1.89 -10.37
C GLN A 90 -20.98 -3.19 -10.15
N LEU A 91 -20.40 -4.19 -9.48
CA LEU A 91 -21.13 -5.39 -9.10
C LEU A 91 -22.21 -5.11 -8.04
N ALA A 92 -21.90 -4.28 -7.05
CA ALA A 92 -22.84 -3.89 -6.00
C ALA A 92 -24.02 -3.08 -6.55
N SER A 93 -23.77 -2.19 -7.51
CA SER A 93 -24.81 -1.38 -8.15
C SER A 93 -25.68 -2.15 -9.13
N ASN A 94 -25.18 -3.22 -9.75
CA ASN A 94 -25.92 -4.07 -10.69
C ASN A 94 -26.69 -5.22 -10.01
N SER A 95 -26.48 -5.48 -8.72
CA SER A 95 -27.15 -6.58 -7.99
C SER A 95 -28.59 -6.30 -7.58
N VAL A 96 -29.24 -5.25 -8.06
CA VAL A 96 -30.68 -4.97 -7.86
C VAL A 96 -31.55 -5.62 -8.95
N GLY A 97 -30.99 -6.41 -9.86
CA GLY A 97 -31.74 -7.09 -10.93
C GLY A 97 -31.17 -8.45 -11.31
N ALA A 98 -31.92 -9.49 -10.90
CA ALA A 98 -31.92 -10.83 -11.47
C ALA A 98 -30.64 -11.67 -11.41
N PHE A 99 -30.65 -12.65 -10.51
CA PHE A 99 -29.89 -13.88 -10.65
C PHE A 99 -30.40 -14.67 -11.88
N SER A 100 -29.60 -14.77 -12.91
CA SER A 100 -29.71 -15.81 -13.92
C SER A 100 -28.38 -16.56 -13.97
N GLU A 101 -28.44 -17.82 -13.50
CA GLU A 101 -27.43 -18.83 -13.75
C GLU A 101 -27.40 -19.06 -15.26
N ASP A 102 -26.37 -18.62 -15.93
CA ASP A 102 -25.76 -19.23 -17.11
C ASP A 102 -24.78 -18.26 -17.73
N SER A 103 -23.53 -18.66 -17.73
CA SER A 103 -22.47 -18.32 -18.69
C SER A 103 -21.12 -18.23 -18.04
N ILE A 104 -20.57 -19.37 -17.69
CA ILE A 104 -19.10 -19.54 -17.65
C ILE A 104 -18.66 -19.71 -19.09
N SER A 105 -18.45 -18.65 -19.81
CA SER A 105 -17.70 -18.69 -21.06
C SER A 105 -16.26 -18.26 -20.76
N VAL A 106 -15.38 -19.24 -20.76
CA VAL A 106 -13.93 -19.05 -20.89
C VAL A 106 -13.69 -18.39 -22.24
N LEU A 107 -13.54 -17.08 -22.26
CA LEU A 107 -13.04 -16.37 -23.45
C LEU A 107 -11.55 -16.13 -23.29
N GLU A 108 -10.82 -16.78 -24.18
CA GLU A 108 -9.43 -16.49 -24.51
C GLU A 108 -9.28 -15.00 -24.82
N THR A 109 -8.60 -14.26 -23.95
CA THR A 109 -8.21 -12.87 -24.18
C THR A 109 -6.74 -12.66 -23.84
N ASP A 110 -5.88 -13.48 -24.49
CA ASP A 110 -4.42 -13.33 -24.38
C ASP A 110 -3.88 -12.13 -25.21
N HIS A 111 -4.71 -11.43 -25.98
CA HIS A 111 -4.23 -10.40 -26.91
C HIS A 111 -4.63 -8.96 -26.63
N LEU A 112 -5.46 -8.66 -25.63
CA LEU A 112 -5.96 -7.30 -25.39
C LEU A 112 -5.28 -6.54 -24.24
N LEU A 113 -4.43 -7.19 -23.45
CA LEU A 113 -3.83 -6.58 -22.26
C LEU A 113 -2.37 -6.12 -22.41
N ALA A 114 -1.71 -6.47 -23.52
CA ALA A 114 -0.32 -6.08 -23.76
C ALA A 114 -0.15 -4.59 -24.14
N ASN A 115 -1.20 -3.92 -24.59
CA ASN A 115 -1.12 -2.56 -25.15
C ASN A 115 -1.76 -1.46 -24.29
N THR A 116 -2.23 -1.75 -23.08
CA THR A 116 -2.89 -0.74 -22.22
C THR A 116 -2.09 -0.33 -20.99
N VAL A 117 -0.87 -0.83 -20.83
CA VAL A 117 -0.06 -0.53 -19.63
C VAL A 117 0.78 0.74 -19.79
N ASP A 118 1.00 1.22 -21.02
CA ASP A 118 1.95 2.34 -21.28
C ASP A 118 1.34 3.74 -21.36
N SER A 119 0.03 3.88 -21.17
CA SER A 119 -0.58 5.20 -21.24
C SER A 119 -1.83 5.33 -20.38
N VAL A 120 -1.67 5.27 -19.05
CA VAL A 120 -2.72 5.75 -18.16
C VAL A 120 -2.14 6.84 -17.28
N ALA A 121 -2.56 8.06 -17.63
CA ALA A 121 -2.48 9.22 -16.77
C ALA A 121 -2.85 8.83 -15.33
N THR A 122 -2.20 9.46 -14.38
CA THR A 122 -2.41 9.38 -12.94
C THR A 122 -3.87 9.74 -12.60
N ASP A 123 -4.82 8.86 -12.94
CA ASP A 123 -6.16 8.95 -12.38
C ASP A 123 -6.05 8.51 -10.93
N SER A 124 -6.11 9.51 -10.07
CA SER A 124 -6.16 9.44 -8.63
C SER A 124 -7.11 8.32 -8.20
N ILE A 125 -6.72 7.54 -7.21
CA ILE A 125 -7.63 6.65 -6.46
C ILE A 125 -8.71 7.57 -5.90
N SER A 126 -9.87 7.63 -6.55
CA SER A 126 -10.95 8.57 -6.20
C SER A 126 -11.96 7.97 -5.23
N GLN A 127 -11.58 6.90 -4.53
CA GLN A 127 -12.45 6.22 -3.59
C GLN A 127 -11.73 5.86 -2.30
N LEU A 128 -12.42 6.07 -1.18
CA LEU A 128 -11.94 5.74 0.15
C LEU A 128 -11.72 4.23 0.29
N PHE A 129 -10.50 3.83 0.63
CA PHE A 129 -10.21 2.44 0.97
C PHE A 129 -10.69 2.13 2.39
N VAL A 130 -11.80 1.41 2.51
CA VAL A 130 -12.34 1.00 3.82
C VAL A 130 -11.60 -0.22 4.34
N VAL A 131 -10.92 -0.06 5.47
CA VAL A 131 -10.17 -1.15 6.12
C VAL A 131 -11.13 -2.19 6.70
N PRO A 132 -10.99 -3.49 6.34
CA PRO A 132 -11.91 -4.53 6.80
C PRO A 132 -11.92 -4.73 8.31
N LYS A 133 -13.10 -4.82 8.92
CA LYS A 133 -13.29 -5.05 10.37
C LYS A 133 -12.85 -6.43 10.84
N PHE A 134 -12.93 -7.41 9.94
CA PHE A 134 -12.70 -8.81 10.26
C PHE A 134 -11.22 -9.24 10.17
N LEU A 135 -10.34 -8.33 9.74
CA LEU A 135 -8.93 -8.63 9.56
C LEU A 135 -8.11 -8.16 10.76
N ASP A 136 -7.24 -9.05 11.24
CA ASP A 136 -6.20 -8.81 12.23
C ASP A 136 -4.91 -9.38 11.66
N LEU A 137 -4.18 -8.56 10.89
CA LEU A 137 -2.99 -8.93 10.15
C LEU A 137 -1.78 -8.20 10.72
N THR A 138 -0.71 -8.93 10.96
CA THR A 138 0.63 -8.41 11.17
C THR A 138 1.51 -8.89 10.02
N LEU A 139 2.22 -7.97 9.38
CA LEU A 139 3.12 -8.24 8.27
C LEU A 139 4.49 -7.61 8.57
N HIS A 140 5.49 -8.44 8.83
CA HIS A 140 6.88 -8.01 8.93
C HIS A 140 7.46 -7.94 7.52
N THR A 141 7.90 -6.76 7.11
CA THR A 141 8.35 -6.48 5.74
C THR A 141 9.86 -6.32 5.70
N ASN A 142 10.48 -6.97 4.72
CA ASN A 142 11.89 -6.80 4.36
C ASN A 142 12.00 -6.77 2.83
N ALA A 143 12.02 -5.58 2.26
CA ALA A 143 12.08 -5.38 0.80
C ALA A 143 13.38 -4.69 0.41
N LYS A 144 14.12 -5.25 -0.56
CA LYS A 144 15.36 -4.64 -1.05
C LYS A 144 15.10 -3.37 -1.83
N LYS A 145 14.01 -3.35 -2.60
CA LYS A 145 13.62 -2.17 -3.40
C LYS A 145 12.11 -2.00 -3.42
N ILE A 146 11.69 -0.76 -3.27
CA ILE A 146 10.28 -0.34 -3.44
C ILE A 146 10.25 0.86 -4.38
N ASP A 147 9.51 0.73 -5.47
CA ASP A 147 9.22 1.82 -6.40
C ASP A 147 7.87 2.46 -6.03
N PHE A 148 7.90 3.71 -5.58
CA PHE A 148 6.71 4.48 -5.21
C PHE A 148 6.75 5.86 -5.85
N LYS A 149 5.91 6.10 -6.87
CA LYS A 149 5.98 7.28 -7.74
C LYS A 149 7.41 7.41 -8.31
N ASP A 150 8.06 8.54 -8.09
CA ASP A 150 9.43 8.81 -8.52
C ASP A 150 10.48 8.43 -7.46
N LEU A 151 10.06 7.94 -6.30
CA LEU A 151 10.93 7.50 -5.22
C LEU A 151 11.35 6.05 -5.43
N LYS A 152 12.63 5.82 -5.25
CA LYS A 152 13.23 4.49 -5.18
C LYS A 152 13.73 4.28 -3.77
N LEU A 153 13.03 3.48 -3.02
CA LEU A 153 13.38 3.14 -1.65
C LEU A 153 14.18 1.84 -1.68
N GLU A 154 15.22 1.78 -0.87
CA GLU A 154 16.10 0.60 -0.75
C GLU A 154 16.17 0.17 0.72
N ASP A 155 16.40 -1.13 0.93
CA ASP A 155 16.54 -1.76 2.24
C ASP A 155 15.39 -1.44 3.21
N VAL A 156 14.17 -1.46 2.69
CA VAL A 156 12.96 -1.12 3.45
C VAL A 156 12.60 -2.23 4.41
N LYS A 157 12.57 -1.92 5.69
CA LYS A 157 12.18 -2.83 6.78
C LYS A 157 11.17 -2.15 7.67
N GLY A 158 10.21 -2.92 8.16
CA GLY A 158 9.22 -2.41 9.07
C GLY A 158 8.08 -3.38 9.29
N GLU A 159 7.09 -2.93 10.03
CA GLU A 159 5.91 -3.69 10.35
C GLU A 159 4.65 -3.00 9.85
N VAL A 160 3.76 -3.76 9.22
CA VAL A 160 2.42 -3.32 8.83
C VAL A 160 1.41 -4.09 9.66
N VAL A 161 0.63 -3.38 10.47
CA VAL A 161 -0.46 -3.97 11.27
C VAL A 161 -1.79 -3.47 10.76
N ILE A 162 -2.65 -4.41 10.34
CA ILE A 162 -4.04 -4.11 9.95
C ILE A 162 -4.95 -4.67 11.04
N ARG A 163 -5.56 -3.79 11.82
CA ARG A 163 -6.40 -4.16 12.95
C ARG A 163 -7.41 -3.05 13.24
N ASP A 164 -8.63 -3.44 13.63
CA ASP A 164 -9.66 -2.52 14.10
C ASP A 164 -9.95 -1.35 13.13
N GLN A 165 -10.02 -1.66 11.84
CA GLN A 165 -10.23 -0.69 10.76
C GLN A 165 -9.10 0.34 10.62
N SER A 166 -7.91 0.00 11.09
CA SER A 166 -6.69 0.81 10.95
C SER A 166 -5.60 0.02 10.25
N ILE A 167 -4.81 0.72 9.46
CA ILE A 167 -3.52 0.28 8.95
C ILE A 167 -2.47 1.11 9.66
N ASN A 168 -1.56 0.44 10.36
CA ASN A 168 -0.43 1.07 11.01
C ASN A 168 0.85 0.57 10.32
N LEU A 169 1.66 1.48 9.84
CA LEU A 169 3.04 1.21 9.46
C LEU A 169 3.92 1.70 10.61
N SER A 170 4.71 0.82 11.17
CA SER A 170 5.60 1.14 12.28
C SER A 170 7.04 0.88 11.89
N ASP A 171 7.90 1.80 12.30
CA ASP A 171 9.35 1.67 12.19
C ASP A 171 9.82 1.29 10.78
N LEU A 172 9.20 1.90 9.76
CA LEU A 172 9.56 1.67 8.37
C LEU A 172 10.87 2.42 8.08
N CYS A 173 11.99 1.75 8.34
CA CYS A 173 13.31 2.27 8.03
C CYS A 173 13.59 2.06 6.54
N MET A 174 14.16 3.06 5.88
CA MET A 174 14.47 3.03 4.46
C MET A 174 15.73 3.83 4.14
N SER A 175 16.43 3.41 3.12
CA SER A 175 17.38 4.23 2.40
C SER A 175 16.83 4.59 1.02
N SER A 176 17.28 5.67 0.45
CA SER A 176 16.86 6.12 -0.86
C SER A 176 18.00 6.81 -1.60
N ASN A 177 17.79 7.08 -2.88
CA ASN A 177 18.73 7.87 -3.69
C ASN A 177 18.85 9.34 -3.25
N ILE A 178 18.12 9.76 -2.22
CA ILE A 178 18.05 11.14 -1.73
C ILE A 178 18.45 11.30 -0.26
N GLY A 179 18.57 10.21 0.48
CA GLY A 179 18.89 10.16 1.91
C GLY A 179 18.33 8.90 2.54
N SER A 180 18.48 8.78 3.84
CA SER A 180 17.87 7.74 4.66
C SER A 180 16.75 8.31 5.53
N GLY A 181 15.88 7.45 6.05
CA GLY A 181 14.82 7.91 6.93
C GLY A 181 13.95 6.82 7.49
N ASP A 182 13.08 7.25 8.37
CA ASP A 182 12.09 6.42 9.05
C ASP A 182 10.70 7.00 8.86
N LEU A 183 9.73 6.13 8.60
CA LEU A 183 8.33 6.49 8.44
C LEU A 183 7.46 5.67 9.39
N THR A 184 6.63 6.35 10.16
CA THR A 184 5.48 5.77 10.85
C THR A 184 4.21 6.37 10.27
N MET A 185 3.21 5.56 9.97
CA MET A 185 1.95 6.04 9.41
C MET A 185 0.76 5.29 10.01
N VAL A 186 -0.32 6.00 10.21
CA VAL A 186 -1.62 5.45 10.63
C VAL A 186 -2.70 5.89 9.65
N TYR A 187 -3.48 4.94 9.18
CA TYR A 187 -4.65 5.18 8.35
C TYR A 187 -5.85 4.45 8.97
N THR A 188 -6.92 5.18 9.29
CA THR A 188 -8.09 4.61 9.98
C THR A 188 -9.37 5.00 9.26
N THR A 189 -10.23 4.01 9.00
CA THR A 189 -11.56 4.20 8.41
C THR A 189 -12.63 3.59 9.31
N LYS A 190 -13.23 4.40 10.15
CA LYS A 190 -14.35 3.93 11.00
C LYS A 190 -15.68 3.89 10.23
N THR A 191 -15.80 4.68 9.20
CA THR A 191 -16.96 4.79 8.32
C THR A 191 -16.50 4.75 6.87
N ASP A 192 -17.43 4.61 5.94
CA ASP A 192 -17.22 4.71 4.49
C ASP A 192 -17.20 6.16 3.96
N GLN A 193 -17.37 7.13 4.85
CA GLN A 193 -17.47 8.55 4.50
C GLN A 193 -16.18 9.32 4.79
N GLU A 194 -15.39 8.88 5.76
CA GLU A 194 -14.25 9.64 6.27
C GLU A 194 -13.11 8.69 6.68
N ALA A 195 -11.87 9.04 6.31
CA ALA A 195 -10.66 8.48 6.86
C ALA A 195 -9.91 9.49 7.72
N THR A 196 -9.20 8.99 8.71
CA THR A 196 -8.20 9.76 9.46
C THR A 196 -6.82 9.21 9.11
N MET A 197 -5.90 10.11 8.78
CA MET A 197 -4.52 9.79 8.45
C MET A 197 -3.58 10.55 9.35
N GLY A 198 -2.49 9.91 9.71
CA GLY A 198 -1.38 10.54 10.42
C GLY A 198 -0.07 9.92 9.99
N PHE A 199 0.99 10.71 9.92
CA PHE A 199 2.34 10.20 9.69
C PHE A 199 3.38 10.99 10.47
N GLU A 200 4.46 10.33 10.77
CA GLU A 200 5.72 10.88 11.26
C GLU A 200 6.83 10.40 10.33
N LEU A 201 7.55 11.35 9.74
CA LEU A 201 8.62 11.11 8.79
C LEU A 201 9.88 11.79 9.33
N SER A 202 10.96 11.02 9.49
CA SER A 202 12.29 11.52 9.77
C SER A 202 13.18 11.22 8.56
N LEU A 203 13.84 12.23 8.04
CA LEU A 203 14.79 12.13 6.95
C LEU A 203 16.13 12.68 7.40
N ASP A 204 17.18 11.90 7.19
CA ASP A 204 18.54 12.25 7.58
C ASP A 204 19.41 12.45 6.35
N ASP A 205 20.29 13.48 6.42
CA ASP A 205 21.29 13.79 5.41
C ASP A 205 20.71 13.98 3.99
N ILE A 206 19.52 14.61 3.89
CA ILE A 206 18.89 14.88 2.61
C ILE A 206 19.37 16.20 2.00
N LEU A 207 19.68 16.21 0.71
CA LEU A 207 19.98 17.45 -0.02
C LEU A 207 18.74 18.35 -0.08
N VAL A 208 18.89 19.64 0.22
CA VAL A 208 17.82 20.64 0.21
C VAL A 208 17.04 20.62 -1.10
N GLU A 209 17.73 20.57 -2.24
CA GLU A 209 17.10 20.50 -3.57
C GLU A 209 16.18 19.27 -3.71
N ARG A 210 16.58 18.15 -3.11
CA ARG A 210 15.82 16.91 -3.16
C ARG A 210 14.60 16.98 -2.23
N LEU A 211 14.74 17.59 -1.06
CA LEU A 211 13.63 17.82 -0.15
C LEU A 211 12.55 18.67 -0.83
N ILE A 212 12.92 19.74 -1.52
CA ILE A 212 12.00 20.60 -2.28
C ILE A 212 11.31 19.81 -3.40
N SER A 213 12.04 18.93 -4.09
CA SER A 213 11.45 18.10 -5.16
C SER A 213 10.43 17.08 -4.66
N LEU A 214 10.61 16.58 -3.44
CA LEU A 214 9.68 15.65 -2.81
C LEU A 214 8.40 16.32 -2.30
N PHE A 215 8.56 17.51 -1.76
CA PHE A 215 7.49 18.31 -1.16
C PHE A 215 7.44 19.69 -1.83
N PRO A 216 6.84 19.79 -3.04
CA PRO A 216 6.81 21.06 -3.79
C PRO A 216 6.23 22.23 -3.02
N ASP A 217 5.30 21.96 -2.09
CA ASP A 217 4.65 23.00 -1.29
C ASP A 217 5.51 23.47 -0.10
N ILE A 218 6.62 22.81 0.19
CA ILE A 218 7.50 23.15 1.33
C ILE A 218 8.15 24.53 1.14
N ASP A 219 8.39 24.94 -0.10
CA ASP A 219 8.97 26.24 -0.37
C ASP A 219 7.95 27.39 -0.22
N THR A 220 6.66 27.10 -0.23
CA THR A 220 5.61 28.05 0.15
C THR A 220 5.58 28.24 1.68
N LEU A 221 5.84 27.15 2.42
CA LEU A 221 5.88 27.19 3.89
C LEU A 221 7.20 27.75 4.44
N VAL A 222 8.31 27.47 3.75
CA VAL A 222 9.67 27.91 4.12
C VAL A 222 10.39 28.49 2.90
N PRO A 223 10.03 29.71 2.44
CA PRO A 223 10.58 30.30 1.22
C PRO A 223 12.11 30.45 1.20
N MET A 224 12.71 30.55 2.37
CA MET A 224 14.17 30.67 2.52
C MET A 224 14.92 29.37 2.17
N LEU A 225 14.22 28.23 2.12
CA LEU A 225 14.85 26.93 1.92
C LEU A 225 15.59 26.85 0.57
N ARG A 226 15.08 27.52 -0.46
CA ARG A 226 15.73 27.61 -1.79
C ARG A 226 17.06 28.36 -1.80
N SER A 227 17.33 29.15 -0.78
CA SER A 227 18.57 29.95 -0.67
C SER A 227 19.69 29.18 0.02
N PHE A 228 19.41 27.97 0.49
CA PHE A 228 20.40 27.14 1.16
C PHE A 228 20.85 26.00 0.24
N GLU A 229 22.15 25.81 0.19
CA GLU A 229 22.77 24.64 -0.39
C GLU A 229 23.36 23.79 0.74
N GLY A 230 23.22 22.47 0.65
CA GLY A 230 23.75 21.56 1.66
C GLY A 230 22.79 20.45 2.05
N MET A 231 23.12 19.78 3.15
CA MET A 231 22.32 18.68 3.69
C MET A 231 21.51 19.17 4.88
N VAL A 232 20.29 18.63 4.99
CA VAL A 232 19.36 18.92 6.11
C VAL A 232 18.81 17.61 6.65
N ASP A 233 18.59 17.60 7.95
CA ASP A 233 17.71 16.63 8.59
C ASP A 233 16.31 17.24 8.67
N CYS A 234 15.30 16.47 8.32
CA CYS A 234 13.91 16.90 8.31
C CYS A 234 13.07 15.95 9.15
N GLN A 235 12.39 16.51 10.15
CA GLN A 235 11.37 15.77 10.90
C GLN A 235 10.01 16.40 10.62
N MET A 236 9.09 15.61 10.13
CA MET A 236 7.77 16.06 9.75
C MET A 236 6.70 15.18 10.41
N THR A 237 5.73 15.81 11.04
CA THR A 237 4.52 15.13 11.52
C THR A 237 3.31 15.79 10.90
N ALA A 238 2.35 14.99 10.47
CA ALA A 238 1.07 15.53 10.03
C ALA A 238 -0.08 14.60 10.37
N THR A 239 -1.23 15.21 10.66
CA THR A 239 -2.51 14.50 10.78
C THR A 239 -3.55 15.23 9.95
N CYS A 240 -4.42 14.48 9.30
CA CYS A 240 -5.52 15.04 8.53
C CYS A 240 -6.67 14.05 8.42
N LYS A 241 -7.80 14.55 7.93
CA LYS A 241 -8.94 13.74 7.50
C LYS A 241 -9.10 13.83 5.99
N ALA A 242 -9.58 12.75 5.40
CA ALA A 242 -9.99 12.71 4.00
C ALA A 242 -11.45 12.30 3.91
N ASP A 243 -12.14 12.83 2.91
CA ASP A 243 -13.52 12.48 2.59
C ASP A 243 -13.62 11.15 1.81
N SER A 244 -14.84 10.77 1.41
CA SER A 244 -15.11 9.55 0.65
C SER A 244 -14.40 9.49 -0.71
N THR A 245 -13.91 10.62 -1.23
CA THR A 245 -13.14 10.72 -2.48
C THR A 245 -11.63 10.78 -2.25
N MET A 246 -11.16 10.50 -1.03
CA MET A 246 -9.75 10.63 -0.61
C MET A 246 -9.21 12.07 -0.72
N SER A 247 -10.10 13.06 -0.81
CA SER A 247 -9.71 14.48 -0.79
C SER A 247 -9.46 14.93 0.64
N VAL A 248 -8.29 15.53 0.87
CA VAL A 248 -7.91 16.02 2.20
C VAL A 248 -8.79 17.20 2.60
N LEU A 249 -9.40 17.10 3.78
CA LEU A 249 -10.17 18.17 4.38
C LEU A 249 -9.21 19.20 5.01
N LEU A 250 -8.87 20.26 4.29
CA LEU A 250 -7.90 21.27 4.69
C LEU A 250 -8.09 21.79 6.13
N PRO A 251 -9.31 22.04 6.64
CA PRO A 251 -9.51 22.47 8.02
C PRO A 251 -9.09 21.44 9.08
N SER A 252 -8.90 20.19 8.70
CA SER A 252 -8.48 19.11 9.61
C SER A 252 -6.97 18.90 9.65
N VAL A 253 -6.23 19.57 8.76
CA VAL A 253 -4.78 19.41 8.66
C VAL A 253 -4.10 20.06 9.86
N ASN A 254 -3.32 19.25 10.56
CA ASN A 254 -2.41 19.71 11.60
C ASN A 254 -1.03 19.12 11.28
N ALA A 255 -0.05 19.98 11.03
CA ALA A 255 1.28 19.56 10.64
C ALA A 255 2.35 20.39 11.35
N SER A 256 3.47 19.75 11.63
CA SER A 256 4.69 20.40 12.09
C SER A 256 5.88 19.88 11.31
N CYS A 257 6.85 20.76 11.05
CA CYS A 257 8.08 20.42 10.36
C CYS A 257 9.24 21.06 11.13
N TYR A 258 10.25 20.26 11.42
CA TYR A 258 11.50 20.71 11.99
C TYR A 258 12.63 20.41 10.99
N LEU A 259 13.42 21.43 10.69
CA LEU A 259 14.56 21.32 9.78
C LEU A 259 15.85 21.69 10.53
N SER A 260 16.87 20.87 10.43
CA SER A 260 18.19 21.10 10.98
C SER A 260 19.22 21.03 9.87
N GLY A 261 19.94 22.13 9.63
CA GLY A 261 20.95 22.20 8.58
C GLY A 261 22.31 21.72 9.05
N LYS A 262 22.97 20.94 8.22
CA LYS A 262 24.37 20.53 8.36
C LYS A 262 25.17 21.12 7.20
N ASN A 263 26.24 21.87 7.51
CA ASN A 263 27.14 22.46 6.48
C ASN A 263 26.41 23.32 5.43
N MET A 264 25.44 24.11 5.86
CA MET A 264 24.74 25.04 4.98
C MET A 264 25.66 26.22 4.59
N VAL A 265 25.66 26.57 3.31
CA VAL A 265 26.32 27.74 2.75
C VAL A 265 25.29 28.69 2.16
#